data_248ff0d3b08934bb8d9b0fc2e1bb72d3
#
_entry.id   248ff0d3b08934bb8d9b0fc2e1bb72d3
#
_cell.length_a   1.000
_cell.length_b   1.000
_cell.length_c   1.000
_cell.angle_alpha   90.00
_cell.angle_beta   90.00
_cell.angle_gamma   90.00
#
_symmetry.space_group_name_H-M   'P 1'
#
loop_
_entity.id
_entity.type
_entity.pdbx_description
1 polymer ?
#
loop_
_entity_poly.entity_id
_entity_poly.type
_entity_poly.pdbx_seq_one_letter_code
_entity_poly.pdbx_strand_id
1 'polypeptide(L)'
;MSTGPASAAEGGRPVGTSADGNMVDPVGGGGMVDPVGGGGRLFGVGVGPGDPELVTLKAARLIGAADVVAYHAGRGKESNARRIASGLIPAGAVEEVLEYPVTTGLTDHPGGYAGAIADFYDRSAKRLAEHLAAGRDVVLLAEGDPLFYGSFMYMHDKLSGHFVTEIVPGIPAFAAATAAAATPLVRQTDVLTVLPGTLPEPELARRLADTDGAIIMKLGRNFLAVRRALEAAGRLDGAVYVERASTADEVHHPVRDVDPVTVPYFSLIVVPGDSRQLDPFGRRPAPLDGLTARGVLPDGELHVVGLGPGPDDWLTGEARRVLAEVDHVVGYAPYVDRVPQRAGLTRHCSGNTVEVDRARLALDLARSGERVAVVSGGDAGVFGMAAAVFEAAEDPLYSRIDVRVAPGVSAVQAVAARAGAPIGADFAVMSLSDRLKPWEVISRRLDAIAAADLVLAVYNPASRSRTRQVADARDVLLRHRDPATPVVVGRDVGRAEESLTITTLAELDCDSVDMKCLLIVGASGTRVTESGRVWSPRFVRS
;
A
#
# COMPACT_ATOMS: atom_id res chain seq x y z
N MET A 1 65.24 14.62 30.12
CA MET A 1 66.23 15.17 29.22
C MET A 1 65.47 15.53 27.96
N SER A 2 65.10 16.78 27.80
CA SER A 2 65.77 17.82 27.04
C SER A 2 65.55 17.56 25.53
N THR A 3 64.98 18.32 24.69
CA THR A 3 64.64 19.75 24.59
C THR A 3 63.93 19.93 23.23
N GLY A 4 62.99 20.85 23.11
CA GLY A 4 62.57 21.40 21.83
C GLY A 4 63.63 22.41 21.31
N PRO A 5 63.38 23.38 20.40
CA PRO A 5 62.15 23.87 19.80
C PRO A 5 62.28 24.32 18.31
N ALA A 6 61.16 24.81 17.71
CA ALA A 6 60.99 25.99 16.84
C ALA A 6 61.68 26.03 15.45
N SER A 7 61.06 26.43 14.38
CA SER A 7 60.69 27.79 13.87
C SER A 7 60.44 27.70 12.35
N ALA A 8 59.30 28.15 11.87
CA ALA A 8 59.00 29.31 11.04
C ALA A 8 59.77 29.49 9.70
N ALA A 9 59.07 29.69 8.62
CA ALA A 9 58.98 30.84 7.70
C ALA A 9 58.67 30.40 6.27
N GLU A 10 57.55 30.88 5.74
CA GLU A 10 57.40 31.84 4.64
C GLU A 10 57.85 31.42 3.20
N GLY A 11 56.93 31.57 2.29
CA GLY A 11 57.29 32.18 1.02
C GLY A 11 56.72 31.55 -0.23
N GLY A 12 55.83 32.23 -0.91
CA GLY A 12 55.86 32.28 -2.37
C GLY A 12 54.64 31.76 -3.14
N ARG A 13 53.74 32.67 -3.51
CA ARG A 13 52.94 32.61 -4.76
C ARG A 13 53.83 32.87 -5.98
N PRO A 14 53.42 32.38 -7.19
CA PRO A 14 52.57 33.17 -8.07
C PRO A 14 51.58 32.34 -8.95
N VAL A 15 50.42 32.90 -9.17
CA VAL A 15 49.72 33.50 -10.31
C VAL A 15 49.81 32.80 -11.71
N GLY A 16 48.64 32.56 -12.25
CA GLY A 16 48.31 32.49 -13.68
C GLY A 16 47.60 31.19 -14.05
N THR A 17 46.53 31.08 -14.76
CA THR A 17 45.62 31.91 -15.57
C THR A 17 44.40 31.03 -15.93
N SER A 18 43.23 31.60 -15.88
CA SER A 18 41.93 31.37 -16.57
C SER A 18 41.77 30.20 -17.52
N ALA A 19 40.69 29.44 -17.35
CA ALA A 19 39.81 29.03 -18.44
C ALA A 19 38.39 28.77 -17.88
N ASP A 20 37.42 29.35 -18.52
CA ASP A 20 36.01 29.43 -18.25
C ASP A 20 35.32 28.09 -18.01
N GLY A 21 34.54 27.99 -16.94
CA GLY A 21 33.63 26.92 -16.68
C GLY A 21 32.51 27.42 -15.74
N ASN A 22 31.42 27.83 -16.32
CA ASN A 22 30.21 28.34 -15.66
C ASN A 22 29.79 27.41 -14.51
N MET A 23 30.10 27.80 -13.28
CA MET A 23 29.36 27.31 -12.12
C MET A 23 28.07 28.10 -12.01
N VAL A 24 26.96 27.44 -12.22
CA VAL A 24 25.65 27.97 -11.88
C VAL A 24 25.57 27.97 -10.36
N ASP A 25 25.53 29.13 -9.75
CA ASP A 25 25.28 29.31 -8.33
C ASP A 25 23.95 28.63 -7.94
N PRO A 26 23.88 27.94 -6.78
CA PRO A 26 22.61 27.50 -6.26
C PRO A 26 21.81 28.74 -5.86
N VAL A 27 20.69 28.91 -6.54
CA VAL A 27 19.71 29.98 -6.31
C VAL A 27 19.23 29.92 -4.86
N GLY A 28 19.44 31.04 -4.19
CA GLY A 28 18.60 31.59 -3.12
C GLY A 28 18.32 30.74 -1.91
N GLY A 29 18.99 31.00 -0.79
CA GLY A 29 18.58 30.60 0.54
C GLY A 29 17.15 31.10 0.82
N GLY A 30 16.19 30.16 0.79
CA GLY A 30 14.90 30.33 1.43
C GLY A 30 15.12 30.20 2.93
N GLY A 31 15.03 31.30 3.67
CA GLY A 31 15.05 31.26 5.13
C GLY A 31 14.01 30.28 5.65
N MET A 32 14.37 29.46 6.64
CA MET A 32 13.44 28.68 7.44
C MET A 32 12.39 29.64 7.99
N VAL A 33 11.16 29.51 7.54
CA VAL A 33 10.00 30.06 8.22
C VAL A 33 9.62 29.00 9.25
N ASP A 34 9.79 29.33 10.55
CA ASP A 34 9.18 28.56 11.60
C ASP A 34 7.71 28.31 11.25
N PRO A 35 7.13 27.12 11.53
CA PRO A 35 5.72 26.87 11.24
C PRO A 35 4.90 27.90 12.01
N VAL A 36 4.45 28.93 11.29
CA VAL A 36 3.69 30.04 11.85
C VAL A 36 2.40 29.45 12.42
N GLY A 37 2.27 29.48 13.72
CA GLY A 37 1.04 29.10 14.41
C GLY A 37 -0.13 29.99 13.98
N GLY A 38 -0.81 29.65 12.89
CA GLY A 38 -1.91 30.42 12.31
C GLY A 38 -2.26 30.02 10.88
N GLY A 39 -1.47 29.18 10.22
CA GLY A 39 -1.78 28.66 8.87
C GLY A 39 -2.78 27.50 8.91
N GLY A 40 -3.49 27.28 7.79
CA GLY A 40 -4.34 26.11 7.57
C GLY A 40 -3.50 24.81 7.48
N ARG A 41 -4.16 23.67 7.58
CA ARG A 41 -3.55 22.34 7.49
C ARG A 41 -3.80 21.71 6.12
N LEU A 42 -2.81 20.98 5.61
CA LEU A 42 -2.95 20.17 4.41
C LEU A 42 -3.30 18.73 4.79
N PHE A 43 -4.40 18.23 4.26
CA PHE A 43 -4.79 16.82 4.40
C PHE A 43 -4.67 16.11 3.05
N GLY A 44 -3.79 15.10 2.95
CA GLY A 44 -3.78 14.17 1.83
C GLY A 44 -4.75 13.04 2.10
N VAL A 45 -5.89 13.01 1.42
CA VAL A 45 -6.99 12.12 1.76
C VAL A 45 -7.24 11.09 0.67
N GLY A 46 -7.05 9.81 1.00
CA GLY A 46 -7.42 8.69 0.14
C GLY A 46 -8.93 8.49 0.13
N VAL A 47 -9.51 8.53 -1.07
CA VAL A 47 -10.97 8.35 -1.25
C VAL A 47 -11.33 6.93 -1.73
N GLY A 48 -10.39 6.00 -1.68
CA GLY A 48 -10.64 4.63 -2.14
C GLY A 48 -10.66 4.50 -3.68
N PRO A 49 -10.94 3.28 -4.17
CA PRO A 49 -10.71 2.90 -5.57
C PRO A 49 -11.86 3.24 -6.52
N GLY A 50 -13.07 3.53 -6.01
CA GLY A 50 -14.22 3.79 -6.88
C GLY A 50 -15.56 3.91 -6.18
N ASP A 51 -15.88 2.97 -5.30
CA ASP A 51 -17.11 2.96 -4.51
C ASP A 51 -17.01 3.97 -3.36
N PRO A 52 -17.95 4.93 -3.24
CA PRO A 52 -18.00 5.85 -2.11
C PRO A 52 -18.11 5.18 -0.73
N GLU A 53 -18.67 3.98 -0.63
CA GLU A 53 -18.75 3.22 0.63
C GLU A 53 -17.40 2.69 1.10
N LEU A 54 -16.38 2.68 0.23
CA LEU A 54 -15.00 2.33 0.58
C LEU A 54 -14.17 3.55 1.06
N VAL A 55 -14.78 4.71 1.17
CA VAL A 55 -14.17 5.88 1.82
C VAL A 55 -14.15 5.65 3.32
N THR A 56 -12.98 5.88 3.96
CA THR A 56 -12.89 5.74 5.41
C THR A 56 -13.68 6.83 6.14
N LEU A 57 -14.17 6.55 7.33
CA LEU A 57 -14.91 7.56 8.14
C LEU A 57 -14.10 8.82 8.41
N LYS A 58 -12.78 8.67 8.62
CA LYS A 58 -11.89 9.81 8.82
C LYS A 58 -11.81 10.67 7.57
N ALA A 59 -11.68 10.05 6.39
CA ALA A 59 -11.69 10.74 5.11
C ALA A 59 -13.01 11.50 4.92
N ALA A 60 -14.15 10.84 5.11
CA ALA A 60 -15.47 11.44 4.98
C ALA A 60 -15.66 12.65 5.93
N ARG A 61 -15.24 12.53 7.19
CA ARG A 61 -15.32 13.62 8.17
C ARG A 61 -14.44 14.81 7.78
N LEU A 62 -13.22 14.58 7.32
CA LEU A 62 -12.31 15.66 6.93
C LEU A 62 -12.77 16.34 5.64
N ILE A 63 -13.25 15.59 4.65
CA ILE A 63 -13.84 16.17 3.43
C ILE A 63 -15.04 17.03 3.79
N GLY A 64 -15.94 16.53 4.65
CA GLY A 64 -17.13 17.25 5.08
C GLY A 64 -16.88 18.49 5.93
N ALA A 65 -15.67 18.67 6.45
CA ALA A 65 -15.27 19.82 7.27
C ALA A 65 -14.25 20.75 6.56
N ALA A 66 -13.91 20.49 5.29
CA ALA A 66 -12.86 21.21 4.58
C ALA A 66 -13.31 22.60 4.13
N ASP A 67 -12.45 23.61 4.29
CA ASP A 67 -12.63 24.93 3.66
C ASP A 67 -12.36 24.84 2.15
N VAL A 68 -11.35 24.04 1.77
CA VAL A 68 -10.94 23.85 0.38
C VAL A 68 -10.82 22.35 0.10
N VAL A 69 -11.48 21.90 -0.96
CA VAL A 69 -11.32 20.53 -1.49
C VAL A 69 -10.59 20.60 -2.82
N ALA A 70 -9.35 20.16 -2.82
CA ALA A 70 -8.49 20.13 -4.01
C ALA A 70 -8.44 18.73 -4.62
N TYR A 71 -8.30 18.65 -5.94
CA TYR A 71 -8.18 17.38 -6.63
C TYR A 71 -7.49 17.54 -8.00
N HIS A 72 -6.80 16.49 -8.42
CA HIS A 72 -6.18 16.45 -9.74
C HIS A 72 -7.19 16.03 -10.80
N ALA A 73 -7.12 16.68 -11.97
CA ALA A 73 -7.94 16.33 -13.14
C ALA A 73 -7.11 16.36 -14.42
N GLY A 74 -7.42 15.54 -15.39
CA GLY A 74 -6.92 15.69 -16.74
C GLY A 74 -7.63 16.85 -17.46
N ARG A 75 -6.98 17.50 -18.41
CA ARG A 75 -7.56 18.61 -19.15
C ARG A 75 -8.90 18.21 -19.80
N GLY A 76 -9.96 18.92 -19.41
CA GLY A 76 -11.32 18.65 -19.88
C GLY A 76 -11.89 17.31 -19.44
N LYS A 77 -11.32 16.66 -18.42
CA LYS A 77 -11.82 15.39 -17.87
C LYS A 77 -12.26 15.58 -16.43
N GLU A 78 -13.30 14.85 -16.04
CA GLU A 78 -13.72 14.76 -14.66
C GLU A 78 -12.65 14.03 -13.81
N SER A 79 -12.45 14.50 -12.56
CA SER A 79 -11.60 13.83 -11.58
C SER A 79 -12.33 12.65 -10.95
N ASN A 80 -11.73 11.46 -10.99
CA ASN A 80 -12.29 10.29 -10.32
C ASN A 80 -12.35 10.50 -8.80
N ALA A 81 -11.28 11.05 -8.20
CA ALA A 81 -11.28 11.33 -6.76
C ALA A 81 -12.41 12.27 -6.35
N ARG A 82 -12.67 13.31 -7.15
CA ARG A 82 -13.79 14.23 -6.93
C ARG A 82 -15.15 13.52 -7.08
N ARG A 83 -15.29 12.67 -8.11
CA ARG A 83 -16.52 11.90 -8.35
C ARG A 83 -16.83 10.96 -7.19
N ILE A 84 -15.83 10.24 -6.67
CA ILE A 84 -15.98 9.34 -5.51
C ILE A 84 -16.43 10.12 -4.28
N ALA A 85 -15.84 11.30 -4.03
CA ALA A 85 -16.13 12.13 -2.86
C ALA A 85 -17.32 13.06 -3.05
N SER A 86 -18.01 13.05 -4.18
CA SER A 86 -19.01 14.09 -4.55
C SER A 86 -20.11 14.30 -3.52
N GLY A 87 -20.60 13.22 -2.89
CA GLY A 87 -21.61 13.27 -1.83
C GLY A 87 -21.10 13.77 -0.47
N LEU A 88 -19.79 13.95 -0.33
CA LEU A 88 -19.14 14.34 0.93
C LEU A 88 -18.64 15.79 0.91
N ILE A 89 -18.51 16.40 -0.28
CA ILE A 89 -18.01 17.78 -0.44
C ILE A 89 -19.10 18.77 0.01
N PRO A 90 -18.80 19.66 0.99
CA PRO A 90 -19.77 20.65 1.43
C PRO A 90 -20.09 21.65 0.32
N ALA A 91 -21.34 22.09 0.23
CA ALA A 91 -21.76 23.10 -0.76
C ALA A 91 -21.03 24.46 -0.61
N GLY A 92 -20.45 24.74 0.55
CA GLY A 92 -19.68 25.97 0.82
C GLY A 92 -18.17 25.83 0.67
N ALA A 93 -17.65 24.65 0.40
CA ALA A 93 -16.22 24.46 0.21
C ALA A 93 -15.74 25.03 -1.14
N VAL A 94 -14.53 25.59 -1.14
CA VAL A 94 -13.87 25.99 -2.39
C VAL A 94 -13.34 24.74 -3.08
N GLU A 95 -13.82 24.45 -4.28
CA GLU A 95 -13.24 23.37 -5.10
C GLU A 95 -12.03 23.89 -5.89
N GLU A 96 -10.84 23.34 -5.61
CA GLU A 96 -9.57 23.73 -6.23
C GLU A 96 -9.12 22.64 -7.23
N VAL A 97 -9.34 22.90 -8.53
CA VAL A 97 -8.99 21.95 -9.59
C VAL A 97 -7.54 22.11 -9.99
N LEU A 98 -6.75 21.04 -9.83
CA LEU A 98 -5.36 20.96 -10.25
C LEU A 98 -5.30 20.24 -11.62
N GLU A 99 -5.40 21.03 -12.70
CA GLU A 99 -5.53 20.48 -14.06
C GLU A 99 -4.16 20.19 -14.69
N TYR A 100 -3.90 18.92 -15.05
CA TYR A 100 -2.69 18.51 -15.76
C TYR A 100 -2.61 19.13 -17.14
N PRO A 101 -1.47 19.73 -17.52
CA PRO A 101 -1.29 20.27 -18.87
C PRO A 101 -1.28 19.17 -19.92
N VAL A 102 -0.78 17.99 -19.55
CA VAL A 102 -0.70 16.80 -20.38
C VAL A 102 -0.73 15.57 -19.47
N THR A 103 -1.55 14.57 -19.80
CA THR A 103 -1.61 13.30 -19.04
C THR A 103 -0.76 12.21 -19.69
N THR A 104 -0.73 12.17 -21.01
CA THR A 104 0.09 11.26 -21.83
C THR A 104 0.31 11.89 -23.21
N GLY A 105 1.48 11.67 -23.82
CA GLY A 105 1.73 12.11 -25.19
C GLY A 105 2.78 13.21 -25.33
N LEU A 106 2.79 13.85 -26.50
CA LEU A 106 3.70 14.93 -26.84
C LEU A 106 3.25 16.25 -26.19
N THR A 107 4.22 17.09 -25.87
CA THR A 107 4.00 18.44 -25.34
C THR A 107 4.97 19.39 -26.02
N ASP A 108 4.57 20.65 -26.23
CA ASP A 108 5.41 21.71 -26.78
C ASP A 108 6.33 22.36 -25.72
N HIS A 109 6.30 21.83 -24.48
CA HIS A 109 7.11 22.37 -23.41
C HIS A 109 8.62 22.16 -23.69
N PRO A 110 9.50 23.16 -23.51
CA PRO A 110 10.94 23.06 -23.81
C PRO A 110 11.65 21.94 -23.06
N GLY A 111 11.21 21.63 -21.81
CA GLY A 111 11.67 20.51 -20.98
C GLY A 111 10.95 19.19 -21.25
N GLY A 112 10.17 19.10 -22.34
CA GLY A 112 9.38 17.94 -22.66
C GLY A 112 8.30 17.62 -21.59
N TYR A 113 7.87 16.35 -21.54
CA TYR A 113 6.87 15.90 -20.58
C TYR A 113 7.30 16.13 -19.12
N ALA A 114 8.56 15.83 -18.78
CA ALA A 114 9.06 15.98 -17.41
C ALA A 114 9.03 17.44 -16.95
N GLY A 115 9.45 18.39 -17.81
CA GLY A 115 9.40 19.81 -17.52
C GLY A 115 7.97 20.32 -17.37
N ALA A 116 7.06 19.94 -18.27
CA ALA A 116 5.64 20.34 -18.18
C ALA A 116 4.98 19.87 -16.87
N ILE A 117 5.31 18.66 -16.42
CA ILE A 117 4.77 18.09 -15.17
C ILE A 117 5.43 18.73 -13.94
N ALA A 118 6.73 19.03 -13.97
CA ALA A 118 7.41 19.75 -12.88
C ALA A 118 6.77 21.12 -12.66
N ASP A 119 6.65 21.92 -13.74
CA ASP A 119 6.00 23.24 -13.69
C ASP A 119 4.54 23.18 -13.23
N PHE A 120 3.84 22.11 -13.59
CA PHE A 120 2.47 21.90 -13.12
C PHE A 120 2.44 21.71 -11.60
N TYR A 121 3.31 20.86 -11.05
CA TYR A 121 3.35 20.64 -9.61
C TYR A 121 3.80 21.88 -8.83
N ASP A 122 4.73 22.69 -9.39
CA ASP A 122 5.13 23.96 -8.78
C ASP A 122 3.97 24.95 -8.70
N ARG A 123 3.24 25.13 -9.80
CA ARG A 123 2.04 25.99 -9.80
C ARG A 123 0.95 25.48 -8.88
N SER A 124 0.71 24.16 -8.86
CA SER A 124 -0.29 23.54 -7.99
C SER A 124 0.06 23.73 -6.52
N ALA A 125 1.31 23.49 -6.14
CA ALA A 125 1.77 23.71 -4.77
C ALA A 125 1.62 25.17 -4.33
N LYS A 126 1.93 26.12 -5.21
CA LYS A 126 1.75 27.56 -4.93
C LYS A 126 0.28 27.91 -4.66
N ARG A 127 -0.64 27.40 -5.49
CA ARG A 127 -2.09 27.64 -5.29
C ARG A 127 -2.57 27.08 -3.96
N LEU A 128 -2.16 25.86 -3.60
CA LEU A 128 -2.50 25.26 -2.30
C LEU A 128 -1.86 26.03 -1.15
N ALA A 129 -0.60 26.49 -1.28
CA ALA A 129 0.08 27.30 -0.29
C ALA A 129 -0.64 28.64 -0.02
N GLU A 130 -1.24 29.27 -1.04
CA GLU A 130 -2.04 30.48 -0.89
C GLU A 130 -3.29 30.27 -0.01
N HIS A 131 -3.96 29.11 -0.16
CA HIS A 131 -5.06 28.72 0.72
C HIS A 131 -4.58 28.47 2.16
N LEU A 132 -3.50 27.70 2.31
CA LEU A 132 -2.95 27.36 3.61
C LEU A 132 -2.43 28.59 4.37
N ALA A 133 -1.74 29.50 3.68
CA ALA A 133 -1.27 30.76 4.26
C ALA A 133 -2.42 31.69 4.69
N ALA A 134 -3.58 31.58 4.04
CA ALA A 134 -4.80 32.29 4.42
C ALA A 134 -5.55 31.61 5.61
N GLY A 135 -4.98 30.60 6.25
CA GLY A 135 -5.55 29.90 7.40
C GLY A 135 -6.64 28.89 7.05
N ARG A 136 -6.82 28.54 5.77
CA ARG A 136 -7.85 27.59 5.31
C ARG A 136 -7.30 26.17 5.32
N ASP A 137 -8.05 25.23 5.89
CA ASP A 137 -7.74 23.80 5.82
C ASP A 137 -8.00 23.28 4.40
N VAL A 138 -6.99 22.64 3.80
CA VAL A 138 -7.03 22.09 2.44
C VAL A 138 -7.07 20.56 2.51
N VAL A 139 -8.12 19.97 1.95
CA VAL A 139 -8.20 18.52 1.71
C VAL A 139 -7.85 18.25 0.25
N LEU A 140 -6.70 17.62 0.00
CA LEU A 140 -6.30 17.17 -1.34
C LEU A 140 -6.69 15.71 -1.52
N LEU A 141 -7.69 15.47 -2.38
CA LEU A 141 -8.22 14.15 -2.66
C LEU A 141 -7.24 13.33 -3.53
N ALA A 142 -7.08 12.07 -3.16
CA ALA A 142 -6.32 11.08 -3.92
C ALA A 142 -7.17 9.83 -4.16
N GLU A 143 -7.33 9.41 -5.41
CA GLU A 143 -7.94 8.13 -5.75
C GLU A 143 -7.11 6.98 -5.15
N GLY A 144 -7.75 5.99 -4.54
CA GLY A 144 -7.07 4.95 -3.79
C GLY A 144 -6.44 5.50 -2.51
N ASP A 145 -5.13 5.34 -2.37
CA ASP A 145 -4.31 5.81 -1.26
C ASP A 145 -3.39 6.96 -1.72
N PRO A 146 -3.24 8.06 -0.94
CA PRO A 146 -2.46 9.23 -1.35
C PRO A 146 -0.96 8.96 -1.54
N LEU A 147 -0.42 7.93 -0.90
CA LEU A 147 0.99 7.57 -0.95
C LEU A 147 1.30 6.38 -1.86
N PHE A 148 0.27 5.85 -2.55
CA PHE A 148 0.42 4.71 -3.43
C PHE A 148 0.26 5.12 -4.90
N TYR A 149 1.37 5.40 -5.60
CA TYR A 149 1.40 5.91 -6.98
C TYR A 149 0.57 7.18 -7.24
N GLY A 150 0.15 7.88 -6.19
CA GLY A 150 -0.67 9.08 -6.24
C GLY A 150 0.13 10.35 -6.52
N SER A 151 -0.54 11.39 -7.02
CA SER A 151 0.07 12.70 -7.27
C SER A 151 0.21 13.55 -6.00
N PHE A 152 -0.47 13.18 -4.92
CA PHE A 152 -0.34 13.84 -3.62
C PHE A 152 1.11 13.88 -3.13
N MET A 153 1.92 12.85 -3.39
CA MET A 153 3.31 12.79 -2.95
C MET A 153 4.12 14.03 -3.38
N TYR A 154 3.90 14.54 -4.60
CA TYR A 154 4.61 15.74 -5.09
C TYR A 154 4.16 17.01 -4.35
N MET A 155 2.89 17.08 -3.94
CA MET A 155 2.40 18.19 -3.12
C MET A 155 2.94 18.09 -1.70
N HIS A 156 2.98 16.86 -1.16
CA HIS A 156 3.58 16.60 0.14
C HIS A 156 5.05 17.06 0.20
N ASP A 157 5.87 16.67 -0.79
CA ASP A 157 7.29 17.05 -0.86
C ASP A 157 7.50 18.57 -0.87
N LYS A 158 6.59 19.32 -1.50
CA LYS A 158 6.69 20.78 -1.64
C LYS A 158 6.12 21.55 -0.45
N LEU A 159 5.13 20.98 0.26
CA LEU A 159 4.34 21.73 1.25
C LEU A 159 4.58 21.29 2.69
N SER A 160 4.98 20.05 2.94
CA SER A 160 5.12 19.50 4.29
C SER A 160 6.23 20.15 5.14
N GLY A 161 7.20 20.79 4.51
CA GLY A 161 8.23 21.59 5.19
C GLY A 161 7.76 22.97 5.65
N HIS A 162 6.60 23.43 5.17
CA HIS A 162 6.09 24.78 5.40
C HIS A 162 4.75 24.79 6.15
N PHE A 163 3.94 23.73 6.02
CA PHE A 163 2.60 23.65 6.58
C PHE A 163 2.40 22.32 7.31
N VAL A 164 1.58 22.34 8.36
CA VAL A 164 1.15 21.11 9.05
C VAL A 164 0.41 20.23 8.05
N THR A 165 0.95 19.03 7.83
CA THR A 165 0.41 18.08 6.86
C THR A 165 0.01 16.79 7.56
N GLU A 166 -1.21 16.33 7.29
CA GLU A 166 -1.72 15.05 7.75
C GLU A 166 -2.11 14.18 6.56
N ILE A 167 -1.78 12.89 6.63
CA ILE A 167 -2.10 11.92 5.59
C ILE A 167 -3.11 10.92 6.10
N VAL A 168 -4.23 10.81 5.38
CA VAL A 168 -5.32 9.89 5.68
C VAL A 168 -5.27 8.75 4.66
N PRO A 169 -4.91 7.54 5.07
CA PRO A 169 -4.81 6.42 4.16
C PRO A 169 -6.17 6.07 3.54
N GLY A 170 -6.12 5.52 2.34
CA GLY A 170 -7.27 5.01 1.60
C GLY A 170 -7.08 3.56 1.17
N ILE A 171 -8.13 2.94 0.66
CA ILE A 171 -8.06 1.59 0.09
C ILE A 171 -7.41 1.68 -1.29
N PRO A 172 -6.27 1.04 -1.51
CA PRO A 172 -5.62 1.05 -2.82
C PRO A 172 -6.39 0.21 -3.84
N ALA A 173 -6.26 0.55 -5.13
CA ALA A 173 -6.98 -0.12 -6.21
C ALA A 173 -6.76 -1.64 -6.24
N PHE A 174 -5.60 -2.14 -5.85
CA PHE A 174 -5.34 -3.58 -5.85
C PHE A 174 -6.15 -4.34 -4.79
N ALA A 175 -6.45 -3.74 -3.64
CA ALA A 175 -7.30 -4.36 -2.63
C ALA A 175 -8.74 -4.54 -3.15
N ALA A 176 -9.29 -3.53 -3.83
CA ALA A 176 -10.58 -3.67 -4.50
C ALA A 176 -10.52 -4.68 -5.65
N ALA A 177 -9.44 -4.71 -6.43
CA ALA A 177 -9.30 -5.65 -7.54
C ALA A 177 -9.24 -7.12 -7.06
N THR A 178 -8.60 -7.40 -5.93
CA THR A 178 -8.61 -8.75 -5.34
C THR A 178 -9.99 -9.14 -4.85
N ALA A 179 -10.74 -8.18 -4.29
CA ALA A 179 -12.13 -8.41 -3.89
C ALA A 179 -13.03 -8.67 -5.12
N ALA A 180 -12.93 -7.83 -6.17
CA ALA A 180 -13.67 -7.99 -7.42
C ALA A 180 -13.41 -9.35 -8.11
N ALA A 181 -12.13 -9.75 -8.16
CA ALA A 181 -11.71 -11.02 -8.74
C ALA A 181 -11.98 -12.23 -7.82
N ALA A 182 -12.48 -12.02 -6.59
CA ALA A 182 -12.60 -13.03 -5.54
C ALA A 182 -11.31 -13.89 -5.42
N THR A 183 -10.15 -13.25 -5.57
CA THR A 183 -8.87 -13.93 -5.68
C THR A 183 -7.95 -13.51 -4.54
N PRO A 184 -7.57 -14.43 -3.65
CA PRO A 184 -6.56 -14.16 -2.64
C PRO A 184 -5.24 -13.80 -3.32
N LEU A 185 -4.69 -12.63 -2.97
CA LEU A 185 -3.46 -12.14 -3.60
C LEU A 185 -2.22 -12.86 -3.08
N VAL A 186 -2.11 -12.96 -1.75
CA VAL A 186 -0.99 -13.59 -1.07
C VAL A 186 -1.45 -14.30 0.19
N ARG A 187 -0.89 -15.45 0.44
CA ARG A 187 -1.11 -16.26 1.62
C ARG A 187 0.05 -16.08 2.60
N GLN A 188 -0.09 -16.56 3.79
CA GLN A 188 0.74 -16.37 4.99
C GLN A 188 2.24 -16.10 4.75
N THR A 189 2.85 -16.71 3.77
CA THR A 189 4.28 -16.67 3.55
C THR A 189 4.68 -16.12 2.17
N ASP A 190 3.69 -15.81 1.33
CA ASP A 190 3.95 -15.30 -0.01
C ASP A 190 4.58 -13.91 0.03
N VAL A 191 5.46 -13.64 -0.89
CA VAL A 191 5.97 -12.30 -1.18
C VAL A 191 5.01 -11.63 -2.16
N LEU A 192 4.52 -10.45 -1.82
CA LEU A 192 3.82 -9.58 -2.76
C LEU A 192 4.77 -8.57 -3.36
N THR A 193 4.82 -8.53 -4.68
CA THR A 193 5.53 -7.49 -5.42
C THR A 193 4.56 -6.64 -6.23
N VAL A 194 4.63 -5.31 -6.09
CA VAL A 194 3.85 -4.38 -6.89
C VAL A 194 4.74 -3.79 -7.99
N LEU A 195 4.34 -3.99 -9.23
CA LEU A 195 5.14 -3.68 -10.43
C LEU A 195 4.43 -2.67 -11.32
N PRO A 196 5.10 -1.63 -11.81
CA PRO A 196 4.56 -0.81 -12.88
C PRO A 196 4.71 -1.53 -14.23
N GLY A 197 3.64 -1.64 -14.99
CA GLY A 197 3.64 -2.22 -16.34
C GLY A 197 4.45 -1.42 -17.37
N THR A 198 5.07 -0.32 -16.94
CA THR A 198 6.00 0.50 -17.73
C THR A 198 7.44 0.00 -17.70
N LEU A 199 7.75 -1.00 -16.86
CA LEU A 199 9.07 -1.65 -16.86
C LEU A 199 9.36 -2.31 -18.22
N PRO A 200 10.64 -2.39 -18.62
CA PRO A 200 11.03 -3.20 -19.78
C PRO A 200 10.57 -4.66 -19.63
N GLU A 201 10.06 -5.24 -20.70
CA GLU A 201 9.51 -6.61 -20.70
C GLU A 201 10.44 -7.66 -20.05
N PRO A 202 11.76 -7.71 -20.34
CA PRO A 202 12.66 -8.68 -19.70
C PRO A 202 12.80 -8.49 -18.20
N GLU A 203 12.80 -7.23 -17.73
CA GLU A 203 12.89 -6.90 -16.31
C GLU A 203 11.60 -7.29 -15.59
N LEU A 204 10.45 -7.02 -16.21
CA LEU A 204 9.16 -7.41 -15.68
C LEU A 204 9.04 -8.94 -15.56
N ALA A 205 9.45 -9.68 -16.61
CA ALA A 205 9.46 -11.14 -16.59
C ALA A 205 10.34 -11.70 -15.48
N ARG A 206 11.55 -11.15 -15.29
CA ARG A 206 12.46 -11.55 -14.22
C ARG A 206 11.83 -11.35 -12.84
N ARG A 207 11.24 -10.18 -12.57
CA ARG A 207 10.60 -9.89 -11.28
C ARG A 207 9.39 -10.78 -11.02
N LEU A 208 8.61 -11.08 -12.05
CA LEU A 208 7.45 -11.97 -11.96
C LEU A 208 7.85 -13.43 -11.70
N ALA A 209 9.00 -13.87 -12.20
CA ALA A 209 9.52 -15.21 -11.94
C ALA A 209 10.01 -15.40 -10.50
N ASP A 210 10.46 -14.32 -9.84
CA ASP A 210 11.05 -14.36 -8.49
C ASP A 210 10.09 -13.98 -7.37
N THR A 211 8.77 -13.78 -7.64
CA THR A 211 7.78 -13.40 -6.65
C THR A 211 6.63 -14.39 -6.59
N ASP A 212 6.01 -14.55 -5.41
CA ASP A 212 4.85 -15.44 -5.26
C ASP A 212 3.59 -14.79 -5.83
N GLY A 213 3.25 -13.62 -5.32
CA GLY A 213 2.12 -12.82 -5.80
C GLY A 213 2.59 -11.49 -6.40
N ALA A 214 1.87 -10.99 -7.39
CA ALA A 214 2.17 -9.68 -7.95
C ALA A 214 0.90 -8.89 -8.27
N ILE A 215 1.06 -7.56 -8.18
CA ILE A 215 0.13 -6.60 -8.76
C ILE A 215 0.86 -5.84 -9.85
N ILE A 216 0.28 -5.80 -11.06
CA ILE A 216 0.85 -5.04 -12.16
C ILE A 216 -0.08 -3.87 -12.47
N MET A 217 0.41 -2.66 -12.27
CA MET A 217 -0.32 -1.42 -12.50
C MET A 217 0.18 -0.67 -13.72
N LYS A 218 -0.51 0.40 -14.12
CA LYS A 218 -0.14 1.26 -15.26
C LYS A 218 -0.07 0.49 -16.59
N LEU A 219 -1.08 -0.32 -16.86
CA LEU A 219 -1.15 -1.18 -18.04
C LEU A 219 -1.28 -0.36 -19.34
N GLY A 220 -2.47 0.07 -19.68
CA GLY A 220 -2.76 0.83 -20.90
C GLY A 220 -2.02 0.26 -22.12
N ARG A 221 -1.30 1.12 -22.85
CA ARG A 221 -0.53 0.73 -24.04
C ARG A 221 0.57 -0.32 -23.79
N ASN A 222 0.95 -0.57 -22.55
CA ASN A 222 1.99 -1.53 -22.19
C ASN A 222 1.45 -2.95 -22.02
N PHE A 223 0.14 -3.15 -22.07
CA PHE A 223 -0.52 -4.43 -21.77
C PHE A 223 0.06 -5.61 -22.57
N LEU A 224 0.36 -5.43 -23.85
CA LEU A 224 0.96 -6.49 -24.68
C LEU A 224 2.34 -6.94 -24.17
N ALA A 225 3.19 -5.99 -23.75
CA ALA A 225 4.50 -6.31 -23.17
C ALA A 225 4.33 -7.00 -21.81
N VAL A 226 3.38 -6.53 -20.99
CA VAL A 226 3.05 -7.15 -19.70
C VAL A 226 2.57 -8.59 -19.88
N ARG A 227 1.68 -8.85 -20.87
CA ARG A 227 1.19 -10.21 -21.16
C ARG A 227 2.32 -11.16 -21.57
N ARG A 228 3.25 -10.70 -22.44
CA ARG A 228 4.42 -11.50 -22.83
C ARG A 228 5.37 -11.74 -21.63
N ALA A 229 5.54 -10.76 -20.76
CA ALA A 229 6.34 -10.94 -19.55
C ALA A 229 5.73 -11.97 -18.59
N LEU A 230 4.40 -11.97 -18.43
CA LEU A 230 3.68 -13.00 -17.67
C LEU A 230 3.84 -14.40 -18.29
N GLU A 231 3.77 -14.50 -19.60
CA GLU A 231 3.98 -15.75 -20.32
C GLU A 231 5.42 -16.27 -20.14
N ALA A 232 6.41 -15.39 -20.33
CA ALA A 232 7.83 -15.74 -20.15
C ALA A 232 8.17 -16.15 -18.70
N ALA A 233 7.46 -15.58 -17.72
CA ALA A 233 7.60 -15.94 -16.31
C ALA A 233 6.78 -17.18 -15.91
N GLY A 234 6.00 -17.78 -16.82
CA GLY A 234 5.09 -18.89 -16.51
C GLY A 234 3.91 -18.50 -15.59
N ARG A 235 3.56 -17.21 -15.55
CA ARG A 235 2.54 -16.66 -14.63
C ARG A 235 1.25 -16.22 -15.32
N LEU A 236 1.12 -16.43 -16.64
CA LEU A 236 -0.07 -16.02 -17.39
C LEU A 236 -1.32 -16.78 -16.98
N ASP A 237 -1.17 -18.08 -16.71
CA ASP A 237 -2.25 -18.94 -16.25
C ASP A 237 -2.58 -18.63 -14.79
N GLY A 238 -3.71 -18.04 -14.53
CA GLY A 238 -4.14 -17.61 -13.21
C GLY A 238 -3.98 -16.11 -12.94
N ALA A 239 -3.34 -15.36 -13.84
CA ALA A 239 -3.35 -13.91 -13.80
C ALA A 239 -4.73 -13.36 -14.18
N VAL A 240 -5.27 -12.45 -13.36
CA VAL A 240 -6.59 -11.85 -13.54
C VAL A 240 -6.42 -10.36 -13.85
N TYR A 241 -6.97 -9.95 -14.97
CA TYR A 241 -7.13 -8.55 -15.33
C TYR A 241 -8.36 -7.98 -14.63
N VAL A 242 -8.23 -6.80 -14.04
CA VAL A 242 -9.34 -6.09 -13.40
C VAL A 242 -9.33 -4.64 -13.87
N GLU A 243 -10.49 -4.16 -14.29
CA GLU A 243 -10.74 -2.81 -14.75
C GLU A 243 -11.78 -2.14 -13.86
N ARG A 244 -11.54 -0.87 -13.48
CA ARG A 244 -12.45 -0.03 -12.69
C ARG A 244 -13.02 -0.72 -11.45
N ALA A 245 -12.17 -1.43 -10.73
CA ALA A 245 -12.55 -2.16 -9.53
C ALA A 245 -13.38 -1.29 -8.57
N SER A 246 -14.42 -1.87 -7.99
CA SER A 246 -15.40 -1.24 -7.09
C SER A 246 -16.27 -0.15 -7.72
N THR A 247 -16.33 -0.02 -9.03
CA THR A 247 -17.28 0.89 -9.70
C THR A 247 -18.41 0.11 -10.37
N ALA A 248 -19.45 0.81 -10.81
CA ALA A 248 -20.54 0.18 -11.58
C ALA A 248 -20.08 -0.43 -12.92
N ASP A 249 -18.94 0.03 -13.44
CA ASP A 249 -18.35 -0.44 -14.69
C ASP A 249 -17.19 -1.44 -14.43
N GLU A 250 -17.16 -2.08 -13.26
CA GLU A 250 -16.17 -3.09 -12.92
C GLU A 250 -16.21 -4.28 -13.85
N VAL A 251 -15.02 -4.67 -14.37
CA VAL A 251 -14.85 -5.83 -15.23
C VAL A 251 -13.61 -6.61 -14.78
N HIS A 252 -13.70 -7.94 -14.76
CA HIS A 252 -12.55 -8.81 -14.56
C HIS A 252 -12.56 -10.01 -15.50
N HIS A 253 -11.38 -10.38 -16.02
CA HIS A 253 -11.19 -11.49 -16.94
C HIS A 253 -9.82 -12.16 -16.74
N PRO A 254 -9.63 -13.42 -17.14
CA PRO A 254 -8.28 -13.97 -17.31
C PRO A 254 -7.47 -13.08 -18.27
N VAL A 255 -6.22 -12.81 -17.93
CA VAL A 255 -5.37 -11.92 -18.76
C VAL A 255 -5.25 -12.39 -20.21
N ARG A 256 -5.28 -13.72 -20.44
CA ARG A 256 -5.20 -14.31 -21.77
C ARG A 256 -6.35 -13.88 -22.68
N ASP A 257 -7.54 -13.62 -22.12
CA ASP A 257 -8.78 -13.36 -22.85
C ASP A 257 -9.03 -11.87 -23.11
N VAL A 258 -8.16 -11.01 -22.61
CA VAL A 258 -8.29 -9.55 -22.73
C VAL A 258 -7.82 -9.07 -24.10
N ASP A 259 -8.65 -8.28 -24.79
CA ASP A 259 -8.25 -7.56 -26.00
C ASP A 259 -7.31 -6.39 -25.63
N PRO A 260 -6.05 -6.41 -26.09
CA PRO A 260 -5.08 -5.37 -25.76
C PRO A 260 -5.46 -3.95 -26.18
N VAL A 261 -6.32 -3.81 -27.17
CA VAL A 261 -6.73 -2.51 -27.72
C VAL A 261 -7.71 -1.79 -26.78
N THR A 262 -8.46 -2.55 -25.99
CA THR A 262 -9.49 -2.00 -25.10
C THR A 262 -9.01 -1.63 -23.71
N VAL A 263 -7.75 -1.95 -23.36
CA VAL A 263 -7.21 -1.78 -22.00
C VAL A 263 -7.09 -0.30 -21.62
N PRO A 264 -7.89 0.20 -20.66
CA PRO A 264 -7.82 1.59 -20.21
C PRO A 264 -6.70 1.81 -19.20
N TYR A 265 -6.49 3.07 -18.84
CA TYR A 265 -5.54 3.45 -17.79
C TYR A 265 -5.92 2.88 -16.41
N PHE A 266 -7.21 2.86 -16.07
CA PHE A 266 -7.75 2.37 -14.80
C PHE A 266 -7.95 0.85 -14.83
N SER A 267 -6.85 0.15 -14.98
CA SER A 267 -6.80 -1.31 -14.97
C SER A 267 -5.50 -1.79 -14.32
N LEU A 268 -5.56 -2.99 -13.78
CA LEU A 268 -4.41 -3.66 -13.19
C LEU A 268 -4.53 -5.18 -13.39
N ILE A 269 -3.45 -5.89 -13.15
CA ILE A 269 -3.43 -7.35 -13.15
C ILE A 269 -3.10 -7.84 -11.74
N VAL A 270 -3.90 -8.78 -11.28
CA VAL A 270 -3.67 -9.57 -10.06
C VAL A 270 -3.02 -10.88 -10.47
N VAL A 271 -1.83 -11.14 -9.96
CA VAL A 271 -1.12 -12.41 -10.12
C VAL A 271 -1.14 -13.10 -8.76
N PRO A 272 -1.98 -14.11 -8.54
CA PRO A 272 -2.07 -14.79 -7.24
C PRO A 272 -0.77 -15.49 -6.87
N GLY A 273 -0.51 -15.63 -5.58
CA GLY A 273 0.64 -16.37 -5.08
C GLY A 273 0.63 -17.84 -5.45
N ASP A 274 1.83 -18.43 -5.56
CA ASP A 274 2.05 -19.83 -5.98
C ASP A 274 1.67 -20.86 -4.92
N SER A 275 1.45 -20.46 -3.69
CA SER A 275 1.10 -21.38 -2.58
C SER A 275 -0.26 -22.07 -2.74
N ARG A 276 -0.98 -21.80 -3.85
CA ARG A 276 -2.20 -22.54 -4.25
C ARG A 276 -2.00 -24.03 -4.46
N GLN A 277 -0.80 -24.49 -4.75
CA GLN A 277 -0.55 -25.87 -5.23
C GLN A 277 -0.16 -26.86 -4.13
N LEU A 278 0.13 -26.42 -2.93
CA LEU A 278 0.56 -27.30 -1.86
C LEU A 278 -0.25 -27.03 -0.59
N ASP A 279 -1.07 -28.00 -0.19
CA ASP A 279 -1.45 -28.17 1.21
C ASP A 279 -0.16 -28.08 2.04
N PRO A 280 -0.10 -27.25 3.12
CA PRO A 280 1.07 -27.17 4.01
C PRO A 280 1.48 -28.54 4.57
N PHE A 281 0.65 -29.56 4.42
CA PHE A 281 0.89 -30.94 4.84
C PHE A 281 1.06 -31.91 3.67
N GLY A 282 1.18 -31.45 2.41
CA GLY A 282 1.42 -32.28 1.23
C GLY A 282 0.26 -33.24 0.87
N ARG A 283 -0.96 -32.92 1.25
CA ARG A 283 -2.13 -33.76 0.95
C ARG A 283 -2.98 -33.11 -0.12
N ARG A 284 -3.27 -33.83 -1.21
CA ARG A 284 -4.40 -33.49 -2.09
C ARG A 284 -5.69 -33.68 -1.27
N PRO A 285 -6.67 -32.77 -1.34
CA PRO A 285 -7.99 -33.03 -0.75
C PRO A 285 -8.53 -34.35 -1.32
N ALA A 286 -8.89 -35.28 -0.44
CA ALA A 286 -9.55 -36.51 -0.88
C ALA A 286 -10.94 -36.14 -1.45
N PRO A 287 -11.36 -36.70 -2.60
CA PRO A 287 -12.73 -36.53 -3.06
C PRO A 287 -13.68 -37.07 -2.00
N LEU A 288 -14.63 -36.25 -1.60
CA LEU A 288 -15.72 -36.70 -0.71
C LEU A 288 -16.78 -37.40 -1.57
N ASP A 289 -16.49 -38.65 -1.96
CA ASP A 289 -17.49 -39.54 -2.57
C ASP A 289 -18.50 -39.94 -1.52
N GLY A 290 -19.73 -39.47 -1.64
CA GLY A 290 -20.87 -40.08 -0.92
C GLY A 290 -21.85 -39.17 -0.19
N LEU A 291 -21.79 -37.87 -0.29
CA LEU A 291 -22.84 -37.00 0.28
C LEU A 291 -23.90 -36.65 -0.76
N THR A 292 -24.99 -37.45 -0.76
CA THR A 292 -26.21 -37.14 -1.53
C THR A 292 -26.87 -35.89 -0.96
N ALA A 293 -27.19 -34.97 -1.86
CA ALA A 293 -27.87 -33.70 -1.59
C ALA A 293 -29.19 -33.93 -0.83
N ARG A 294 -29.25 -33.48 0.41
CA ARG A 294 -30.52 -33.27 1.11
C ARG A 294 -30.83 -31.79 1.09
N GLY A 295 -31.94 -31.45 0.42
CA GLY A 295 -32.68 -30.20 0.54
C GLY A 295 -31.86 -28.95 0.21
N VAL A 296 -32.29 -28.20 -0.81
CA VAL A 296 -31.69 -26.88 -1.17
C VAL A 296 -31.91 -25.93 0.01
N LEU A 297 -30.91 -25.79 0.87
CA LEU A 297 -30.78 -24.64 1.76
C LEU A 297 -30.46 -23.42 0.90
N PRO A 298 -30.92 -22.21 1.26
CA PRO A 298 -30.52 -20.99 0.57
C PRO A 298 -28.98 -20.91 0.54
N ASP A 299 -28.44 -20.39 -0.56
CA ASP A 299 -26.99 -20.18 -0.70
C ASP A 299 -26.52 -19.29 0.47
N GLY A 300 -25.60 -19.79 1.29
CA GLY A 300 -25.06 -19.06 2.43
C GLY A 300 -24.12 -17.96 1.96
N GLU A 301 -24.09 -16.87 2.67
CA GLU A 301 -23.22 -15.73 2.39
C GLU A 301 -22.19 -15.56 3.53
N LEU A 302 -20.92 -15.45 3.15
CA LEU A 302 -19.83 -15.25 4.11
C LEU A 302 -18.98 -14.05 3.70
N HIS A 303 -18.85 -13.09 4.60
CA HIS A 303 -18.00 -11.94 4.40
C HIS A 303 -16.67 -12.08 5.14
N VAL A 304 -15.55 -11.78 4.45
CA VAL A 304 -14.24 -11.66 5.11
C VAL A 304 -13.90 -10.17 5.21
N VAL A 305 -13.90 -9.65 6.43
CA VAL A 305 -13.92 -8.20 6.68
C VAL A 305 -12.58 -7.70 7.19
N GLY A 306 -11.99 -6.75 6.49
CA GLY A 306 -10.83 -6.00 6.95
C GLY A 306 -11.22 -4.88 7.92
N LEU A 307 -10.78 -4.99 9.19
CA LEU A 307 -11.10 -4.02 10.24
C LEU A 307 -10.18 -2.79 10.25
N GLY A 308 -9.23 -2.70 9.33
CA GLY A 308 -8.15 -1.73 9.43
C GLY A 308 -7.19 -2.01 10.61
N PRO A 309 -6.06 -1.31 10.71
CA PRO A 309 -5.02 -1.58 11.71
C PRO A 309 -5.33 -1.00 13.09
N GLY A 310 -6.21 -0.02 13.20
CA GLY A 310 -6.39 0.73 14.43
C GLY A 310 -7.79 1.28 14.64
N PRO A 311 -7.99 2.61 14.61
CA PRO A 311 -9.23 3.24 15.05
C PRO A 311 -10.41 2.97 14.11
N ASP A 312 -11.62 3.09 14.65
CA ASP A 312 -12.87 2.93 13.89
C ASP A 312 -13.01 3.94 12.74
N ASP A 313 -12.31 5.06 12.83
CA ASP A 313 -12.20 6.06 11.75
C ASP A 313 -11.58 5.48 10.45
N TRP A 314 -10.83 4.39 10.56
CA TRP A 314 -10.25 3.69 9.41
C TRP A 314 -11.04 2.47 8.96
N LEU A 315 -12.18 2.20 9.60
CA LEU A 315 -13.13 1.20 9.16
C LEU A 315 -13.91 1.76 7.96
N THR A 316 -13.99 0.98 6.88
CA THR A 316 -14.74 1.39 5.68
C THR A 316 -16.25 1.37 5.93
N GLY A 317 -17.00 2.14 5.13
CA GLY A 317 -18.47 2.12 5.16
C GLY A 317 -19.03 0.73 4.88
N GLU A 318 -18.43 0.00 3.92
CA GLU A 318 -18.80 -1.37 3.59
C GLU A 318 -18.58 -2.32 4.77
N ALA A 319 -17.40 -2.31 5.37
CA ALA A 319 -17.12 -3.15 6.53
C ALA A 319 -18.11 -2.87 7.69
N ARG A 320 -18.44 -1.60 7.92
CA ARG A 320 -19.42 -1.20 8.94
C ARG A 320 -20.81 -1.73 8.63
N ARG A 321 -21.27 -1.65 7.39
CA ARG A 321 -22.57 -2.17 6.96
C ARG A 321 -22.65 -3.68 7.14
N VAL A 322 -21.65 -4.40 6.64
CA VAL A 322 -21.57 -5.86 6.79
C VAL A 322 -21.63 -6.27 8.27
N LEU A 323 -20.81 -5.64 9.13
CA LEU A 323 -20.79 -5.94 10.56
C LEU A 323 -22.10 -5.60 11.28
N ALA A 324 -22.88 -4.65 10.76
CA ALA A 324 -24.20 -4.33 11.30
C ALA A 324 -25.27 -5.37 10.95
N GLU A 325 -25.10 -6.09 9.84
CA GLU A 325 -26.12 -6.99 9.27
C GLU A 325 -25.91 -8.48 9.60
N VAL A 326 -24.66 -8.91 9.93
CA VAL A 326 -24.35 -10.33 10.17
C VAL A 326 -24.85 -10.83 11.52
N ASP A 327 -25.17 -12.12 11.59
CA ASP A 327 -25.62 -12.79 12.82
C ASP A 327 -24.45 -13.38 13.60
N HIS A 328 -23.35 -13.70 12.90
CA HIS A 328 -22.14 -14.28 13.46
C HIS A 328 -20.88 -13.51 13.08
N VAL A 329 -20.02 -13.27 14.06
CA VAL A 329 -18.66 -12.75 13.83
C VAL A 329 -17.65 -13.79 14.32
N VAL A 330 -16.77 -14.22 13.44
CA VAL A 330 -15.74 -15.24 13.69
C VAL A 330 -14.36 -14.59 13.54
N GLY A 331 -13.43 -14.80 14.47
CA GLY A 331 -12.12 -14.18 14.35
C GLY A 331 -11.15 -14.48 15.49
N TYR A 332 -9.95 -13.94 15.38
CA TYR A 332 -9.00 -13.85 16.47
C TYR A 332 -9.55 -12.92 17.56
N ALA A 333 -9.50 -13.36 18.82
CA ALA A 333 -10.17 -12.66 19.92
C ALA A 333 -9.96 -11.13 19.93
N PRO A 334 -8.74 -10.58 19.82
CA PRO A 334 -8.52 -9.13 19.79
C PRO A 334 -9.18 -8.41 18.60
N TYR A 335 -9.49 -9.10 17.50
CA TYR A 335 -10.21 -8.52 16.36
C TYR A 335 -11.71 -8.58 16.56
N VAL A 336 -12.23 -9.69 17.09
CA VAL A 336 -13.64 -9.82 17.44
C VAL A 336 -14.05 -8.79 18.51
N ASP A 337 -13.17 -8.51 19.46
CA ASP A 337 -13.40 -7.51 20.51
C ASP A 337 -13.56 -6.07 19.99
N ARG A 338 -13.07 -5.80 18.77
CA ARG A 338 -13.28 -4.50 18.10
C ARG A 338 -14.66 -4.36 17.47
N VAL A 339 -15.39 -5.46 17.30
CA VAL A 339 -16.75 -5.40 16.77
C VAL A 339 -17.73 -5.16 17.91
N PRO A 340 -18.53 -4.08 17.90
CA PRO A 340 -19.47 -3.79 18.98
C PRO A 340 -20.47 -4.92 19.18
N GLN A 341 -20.72 -5.30 20.44
CA GLN A 341 -21.76 -6.28 20.77
C GLN A 341 -23.15 -5.66 20.56
N ARG A 342 -24.05 -6.41 19.94
CA ARG A 342 -25.45 -6.05 19.74
C ARG A 342 -26.36 -7.25 19.91
N ALA A 343 -27.66 -7.00 20.10
CA ALA A 343 -28.67 -8.06 20.17
C ALA A 343 -28.68 -8.85 18.84
N GLY A 344 -28.73 -10.17 18.95
CA GLY A 344 -28.71 -11.10 17.81
C GLY A 344 -27.32 -11.38 17.23
N LEU A 345 -26.23 -10.77 17.72
CA LEU A 345 -24.87 -11.05 17.26
C LEU A 345 -24.22 -12.12 18.16
N THR A 346 -23.77 -13.19 17.54
CA THR A 346 -22.95 -14.23 18.20
C THR A 346 -21.49 -14.04 17.82
N ARG A 347 -20.60 -14.00 18.82
CA ARG A 347 -19.15 -13.84 18.63
C ARG A 347 -18.43 -15.16 18.85
N HIS A 348 -17.62 -15.56 17.89
CA HIS A 348 -16.78 -16.76 17.92
C HIS A 348 -15.31 -16.34 18.01
N CYS A 349 -14.79 -16.28 19.23
CA CYS A 349 -13.41 -15.92 19.49
C CYS A 349 -12.51 -17.16 19.49
N SER A 350 -11.33 -17.06 18.87
CA SER A 350 -10.35 -18.14 18.87
C SER A 350 -8.92 -17.61 19.01
N GLY A 351 -7.97 -18.51 19.31
CA GLY A 351 -6.55 -18.20 19.39
C GLY A 351 -5.92 -17.92 18.02
N ASN A 352 -4.67 -17.48 18.01
CA ASN A 352 -3.98 -17.06 16.78
C ASN A 352 -3.53 -18.21 15.85
N THR A 353 -3.59 -19.48 16.29
CA THR A 353 -2.97 -20.60 15.56
C THR A 353 -3.96 -21.53 14.85
N VAL A 354 -5.21 -21.16 14.76
CA VAL A 354 -6.32 -22.00 14.27
C VAL A 354 -7.06 -21.33 13.10
N GLU A 355 -6.32 -20.80 12.14
CA GLU A 355 -6.88 -20.02 11.03
C GLU A 355 -7.81 -20.87 10.14
N VAL A 356 -7.39 -22.10 9.80
CA VAL A 356 -8.18 -23.02 8.97
C VAL A 356 -9.45 -23.50 9.72
N ASP A 357 -9.32 -23.83 11.01
CA ASP A 357 -10.48 -24.26 11.82
C ASP A 357 -11.49 -23.12 11.98
N ARG A 358 -10.99 -21.88 12.11
CA ARG A 358 -11.82 -20.66 12.14
C ARG A 358 -12.55 -20.45 10.83
N ALA A 359 -11.85 -20.64 9.69
CA ALA A 359 -12.44 -20.55 8.36
C ALA A 359 -13.54 -21.61 8.16
N ARG A 360 -13.29 -22.86 8.55
CA ARG A 360 -14.27 -23.95 8.48
C ARG A 360 -15.49 -23.68 9.35
N LEU A 361 -15.31 -23.21 10.58
CA LEU A 361 -16.43 -22.82 11.45
C LEU A 361 -17.31 -21.76 10.77
N ALA A 362 -16.71 -20.74 10.16
CA ALA A 362 -17.44 -19.68 9.48
C ALA A 362 -18.20 -20.21 8.24
N LEU A 363 -17.56 -21.08 7.47
CA LEU A 363 -18.18 -21.74 6.31
C LEU A 363 -19.31 -22.69 6.72
N ASP A 364 -19.17 -23.42 7.82
CA ASP A 364 -20.24 -24.30 8.35
C ASP A 364 -21.46 -23.49 8.81
N LEU A 365 -21.25 -22.35 9.46
CA LEU A 365 -22.32 -21.43 9.83
C LEU A 365 -23.02 -20.86 8.59
N ALA A 366 -22.25 -20.37 7.60
CA ALA A 366 -22.81 -19.87 6.35
C ALA A 366 -23.59 -20.95 5.60
N ARG A 367 -23.08 -22.19 5.54
CA ARG A 367 -23.76 -23.34 4.94
C ARG A 367 -25.09 -23.68 5.65
N SER A 368 -25.20 -23.33 6.92
CA SER A 368 -26.45 -23.47 7.68
C SER A 368 -27.45 -22.33 7.41
N GLY A 369 -27.12 -21.38 6.53
CA GLY A 369 -27.97 -20.24 6.16
C GLY A 369 -27.80 -19.01 7.06
N GLU A 370 -26.78 -18.99 7.93
CA GLU A 370 -26.47 -17.86 8.80
C GLU A 370 -25.67 -16.77 8.01
N ARG A 371 -25.85 -15.50 8.37
CA ARG A 371 -25.04 -14.39 7.84
C ARG A 371 -23.77 -14.24 8.68
N VAL A 372 -22.63 -14.48 8.07
CA VAL A 372 -21.37 -14.64 8.79
C VAL A 372 -20.31 -13.64 8.33
N ALA A 373 -19.61 -13.00 9.27
CA ALA A 373 -18.39 -12.25 8.99
C ALA A 373 -17.18 -12.90 9.65
N VAL A 374 -16.12 -13.13 8.87
CA VAL A 374 -14.78 -13.44 9.39
C VAL A 374 -14.00 -12.15 9.47
N VAL A 375 -13.56 -11.75 10.66
CA VAL A 375 -12.87 -10.46 10.84
C VAL A 375 -11.36 -10.63 10.91
N SER A 376 -10.66 -9.69 10.24
CA SER A 376 -9.20 -9.64 10.15
C SER A 376 -8.70 -8.23 10.49
N GLY A 377 -7.56 -8.13 11.15
CA GLY A 377 -6.90 -6.83 11.35
C GLY A 377 -6.27 -6.35 10.04
N GLY A 378 -6.26 -5.05 9.81
CA GLY A 378 -5.77 -4.49 8.56
C GLY A 378 -6.70 -4.78 7.38
N ASP A 379 -6.13 -5.12 6.24
CA ASP A 379 -6.85 -5.65 5.08
C ASP A 379 -6.98 -7.18 5.19
N ALA A 380 -8.14 -7.72 4.84
CA ALA A 380 -8.42 -9.16 4.95
C ALA A 380 -7.64 -10.00 3.92
N GLY A 381 -7.26 -9.42 2.78
CA GLY A 381 -6.52 -10.06 1.69
C GLY A 381 -4.99 -9.97 1.82
N VAL A 382 -4.48 -9.08 2.69
CA VAL A 382 -3.03 -8.88 2.87
C VAL A 382 -2.56 -9.56 4.16
N PHE A 383 -2.05 -10.79 4.06
CA PHE A 383 -1.68 -11.66 5.19
C PHE A 383 -2.79 -11.83 6.23
N GLY A 384 -4.05 -11.70 5.78
CA GLY A 384 -5.26 -11.78 6.58
C GLY A 384 -6.04 -13.07 6.37
N MET A 385 -7.26 -13.11 6.90
CA MET A 385 -8.10 -14.32 6.94
C MET A 385 -8.67 -14.73 5.57
N ALA A 386 -8.67 -13.85 4.55
CA ALA A 386 -9.27 -14.19 3.26
C ALA A 386 -8.62 -15.43 2.63
N ALA A 387 -7.29 -15.54 2.68
CA ALA A 387 -6.59 -16.71 2.15
C ALA A 387 -7.04 -18.01 2.81
N ALA A 388 -7.13 -18.05 4.14
CA ALA A 388 -7.54 -19.24 4.88
C ALA A 388 -9.02 -19.61 4.62
N VAL A 389 -9.89 -18.60 4.42
CA VAL A 389 -11.30 -18.84 4.09
C VAL A 389 -11.44 -19.41 2.68
N PHE A 390 -10.77 -18.83 1.68
CA PHE A 390 -10.80 -19.36 0.32
C PHE A 390 -10.16 -20.75 0.21
N GLU A 391 -9.08 -20.99 0.95
CA GLU A 391 -8.46 -22.32 1.04
C GLU A 391 -9.42 -23.36 1.60
N ALA A 392 -10.12 -23.03 2.68
CA ALA A 392 -11.12 -23.93 3.26
C ALA A 392 -12.35 -24.08 2.35
N ALA A 393 -12.72 -23.04 1.60
CA ALA A 393 -13.84 -23.06 0.67
C ALA A 393 -13.57 -23.86 -0.62
N GLU A 394 -12.33 -24.29 -0.89
CA GLU A 394 -12.02 -25.24 -1.96
C GLU A 394 -12.64 -26.64 -1.71
N ASP A 395 -13.03 -26.94 -0.49
CA ASP A 395 -13.77 -28.17 -0.18
C ASP A 395 -15.14 -28.14 -0.88
N PRO A 396 -15.48 -29.16 -1.69
CA PRO A 396 -16.77 -29.25 -2.38
C PRO A 396 -18.01 -29.07 -1.48
N LEU A 397 -17.85 -29.31 -0.18
CA LEU A 397 -18.89 -29.10 0.83
C LEU A 397 -19.38 -27.64 0.88
N TYR A 398 -18.49 -26.69 0.54
CA TYR A 398 -18.73 -25.25 0.59
C TYR A 398 -18.91 -24.59 -0.78
N SER A 399 -18.96 -25.37 -1.86
CA SER A 399 -19.02 -24.90 -3.24
C SER A 399 -20.18 -23.95 -3.58
N ARG A 400 -21.20 -23.88 -2.71
CA ARG A 400 -22.39 -23.02 -2.89
C ARG A 400 -22.39 -21.79 -1.99
N ILE A 401 -21.34 -21.58 -1.19
CA ILE A 401 -21.23 -20.41 -0.33
C ILE A 401 -20.62 -19.27 -1.13
N ASP A 402 -21.33 -18.15 -1.17
CA ASP A 402 -20.79 -16.90 -1.75
C ASP A 402 -19.85 -16.25 -0.74
N VAL A 403 -18.54 -16.31 -1.01
CA VAL A 403 -17.50 -15.70 -0.16
C VAL A 403 -17.13 -14.34 -0.71
N ARG A 404 -17.43 -13.28 0.04
CA ARG A 404 -17.13 -11.90 -0.30
C ARG A 404 -16.07 -11.32 0.61
N VAL A 405 -15.24 -10.43 0.09
CA VAL A 405 -14.20 -9.76 0.86
C VAL A 405 -14.51 -8.26 0.93
N ALA A 406 -14.73 -7.77 2.15
CA ALA A 406 -14.80 -6.34 2.41
C ALA A 406 -13.40 -5.81 2.75
N PRO A 407 -12.77 -5.00 1.88
CA PRO A 407 -11.39 -4.57 2.04
C PRO A 407 -11.21 -3.59 3.21
N GLY A 408 -9.99 -3.50 3.73
CA GLY A 408 -9.61 -2.59 4.82
C GLY A 408 -8.28 -1.88 4.56
N VAL A 409 -7.99 -0.86 5.35
CA VAL A 409 -6.68 -0.20 5.35
C VAL A 409 -5.64 -1.17 5.90
N SER A 410 -4.59 -1.48 5.15
CA SER A 410 -3.54 -2.38 5.63
C SER A 410 -2.52 -1.67 6.53
N ALA A 411 -1.78 -2.45 7.35
CA ALA A 411 -0.79 -1.88 8.26
C ALA A 411 0.33 -1.14 7.51
N VAL A 412 0.71 -1.58 6.31
CA VAL A 412 1.76 -0.92 5.53
C VAL A 412 1.36 0.49 5.12
N GLN A 413 0.10 0.71 4.67
CA GLN A 413 -0.39 2.04 4.36
C GLN A 413 -0.47 2.92 5.62
N ALA A 414 -0.92 2.35 6.73
CA ALA A 414 -1.01 3.08 7.99
C ALA A 414 0.36 3.57 8.48
N VAL A 415 1.38 2.70 8.49
CA VAL A 415 2.75 3.06 8.87
C VAL A 415 3.35 4.07 7.89
N ALA A 416 3.16 3.85 6.59
CA ALA A 416 3.64 4.78 5.57
C ALA A 416 3.02 6.18 5.74
N ALA A 417 1.71 6.26 6.00
CA ALA A 417 1.02 7.52 6.23
C ALA A 417 1.53 8.29 7.45
N ARG A 418 1.99 7.58 8.50
CA ARG A 418 2.61 8.21 9.67
C ARG A 418 4.05 8.68 9.40
N ALA A 419 4.79 7.91 8.62
CA ALA A 419 6.18 8.19 8.30
C ALA A 419 6.37 9.28 7.24
N GLY A 420 5.44 9.43 6.31
CA GLY A 420 5.54 10.28 5.13
C GLY A 420 5.12 9.53 3.87
N ALA A 421 6.03 9.29 2.94
CA ALA A 421 5.79 8.55 1.69
C ALA A 421 6.88 7.50 1.40
N PRO A 422 7.26 6.63 2.36
CA PRO A 422 8.36 5.68 2.16
C PRO A 422 8.07 4.65 1.05
N ILE A 423 6.81 4.33 0.78
CA ILE A 423 6.36 3.40 -0.28
C ILE A 423 5.93 4.13 -1.56
N GLY A 424 6.44 5.33 -1.78
CA GLY A 424 6.13 6.14 -2.97
C GLY A 424 6.75 5.63 -4.26
N ALA A 425 7.70 4.70 -4.18
CA ALA A 425 8.34 4.00 -5.29
C ALA A 425 7.85 2.54 -5.40
N ASP A 426 8.51 1.75 -6.23
CA ASP A 426 8.28 0.31 -6.29
C ASP A 426 8.63 -0.31 -4.93
N PHE A 427 7.75 -1.17 -4.42
CA PHE A 427 7.96 -1.81 -3.14
C PHE A 427 7.50 -3.25 -3.11
N ALA A 428 8.10 -4.03 -2.23
CA ALA A 428 7.72 -5.38 -1.90
C ALA A 428 7.12 -5.44 -0.49
N VAL A 429 6.21 -6.37 -0.28
CA VAL A 429 5.63 -6.68 1.04
C VAL A 429 5.93 -8.13 1.37
N MET A 430 6.54 -8.39 2.51
CA MET A 430 6.93 -9.73 2.90
C MET A 430 6.66 -10.00 4.37
N SER A 431 6.35 -11.27 4.70
CA SER A 431 6.25 -11.75 6.07
C SER A 431 7.50 -12.56 6.44
N LEU A 432 8.10 -12.27 7.60
CA LEU A 432 9.19 -13.09 8.16
C LEU A 432 8.68 -14.32 8.92
N SER A 433 7.38 -14.63 8.84
CA SER A 433 6.86 -15.85 9.46
C SER A 433 7.44 -17.08 8.78
N ASP A 434 8.17 -17.87 9.56
CA ASP A 434 8.83 -19.12 9.17
C ASP A 434 8.02 -20.38 9.53
N ARG A 435 6.74 -20.20 9.89
CA ARG A 435 5.86 -21.31 10.27
C ARG A 435 5.46 -22.21 9.10
N LEU A 436 5.31 -21.62 7.91
CA LEU A 436 4.81 -22.30 6.71
C LEU A 436 5.86 -22.40 5.59
N LYS A 437 7.02 -21.77 5.76
CA LYS A 437 8.12 -21.85 4.81
C LYS A 437 9.46 -21.82 5.54
N PRO A 438 10.47 -22.55 5.05
CA PRO A 438 11.82 -22.55 5.62
C PRO A 438 12.45 -21.14 5.54
N TRP A 439 13.33 -20.82 6.51
CA TRP A 439 14.06 -19.55 6.54
C TRP A 439 14.88 -19.32 5.26
N GLU A 440 15.42 -20.37 4.65
CA GLU A 440 16.20 -20.30 3.42
C GLU A 440 15.41 -19.68 2.25
N VAL A 441 14.10 -19.97 2.20
CA VAL A 441 13.19 -19.37 1.21
C VAL A 441 13.00 -17.88 1.50
N ILE A 442 12.80 -17.52 2.78
CA ILE A 442 12.65 -16.12 3.20
C ILE A 442 13.94 -15.36 2.88
N SER A 443 15.11 -15.89 3.27
CA SER A 443 16.41 -15.27 3.06
C SER A 443 16.72 -15.04 1.57
N ARG A 444 16.42 -16.02 0.70
CA ARG A 444 16.58 -15.87 -0.75
C ARG A 444 15.71 -14.76 -1.32
N ARG A 445 14.45 -14.65 -0.85
CA ARG A 445 13.54 -13.59 -1.29
C ARG A 445 13.97 -12.21 -0.79
N LEU A 446 14.46 -12.11 0.45
CA LEU A 446 15.05 -10.87 0.98
C LEU A 446 16.24 -10.42 0.13
N ASP A 447 17.11 -11.34 -0.23
CA ASP A 447 18.29 -11.11 -1.07
C ASP A 447 17.89 -10.56 -2.45
N ALA A 448 16.92 -11.20 -3.11
CA ALA A 448 16.40 -10.77 -4.40
C ALA A 448 15.74 -9.38 -4.36
N ILE A 449 14.93 -9.09 -3.34
CA ILE A 449 14.29 -7.79 -3.12
C ILE A 449 15.34 -6.70 -2.88
N ALA A 450 16.36 -7.01 -2.06
CA ALA A 450 17.43 -6.07 -1.76
C ALA A 450 18.29 -5.79 -3.00
N ALA A 451 18.64 -6.82 -3.78
CA ALA A 451 19.39 -6.69 -5.02
C ALA A 451 18.61 -5.93 -6.11
N ALA A 452 17.28 -6.01 -6.09
CA ALA A 452 16.41 -5.27 -7.00
C ALA A 452 16.15 -3.81 -6.56
N ASP A 453 16.73 -3.39 -5.44
CA ASP A 453 16.58 -2.05 -4.84
C ASP A 453 15.12 -1.61 -4.62
N LEU A 454 14.22 -2.53 -4.25
CA LEU A 454 12.83 -2.23 -3.92
C LEU A 454 12.72 -1.77 -2.46
N VAL A 455 11.84 -0.82 -2.18
CA VAL A 455 11.42 -0.57 -0.80
C VAL A 455 10.76 -1.84 -0.24
N LEU A 456 11.07 -2.22 0.98
CA LEU A 456 10.56 -3.46 1.58
C LEU A 456 9.71 -3.17 2.82
N ALA A 457 8.44 -3.59 2.80
CA ALA A 457 7.59 -3.64 3.97
C ALA A 457 7.60 -5.05 4.58
N VAL A 458 7.87 -5.14 5.88
CA VAL A 458 8.05 -6.41 6.59
C VAL A 458 6.94 -6.60 7.62
N TYR A 459 6.13 -7.62 7.41
CA TYR A 459 5.10 -8.10 8.32
C TYR A 459 5.62 -9.21 9.22
N ASN A 460 4.98 -9.41 10.36
CA ASN A 460 5.31 -10.49 11.31
C ASN A 460 6.82 -10.57 11.61
N PRO A 461 7.49 -9.46 11.93
CA PRO A 461 8.95 -9.42 11.99
C PRO A 461 9.50 -10.31 13.10
N ALA A 462 8.86 -10.35 14.26
CA ALA A 462 9.30 -11.15 15.40
C ALA A 462 8.13 -11.83 16.12
N SER A 463 8.40 -12.84 16.94
CA SER A 463 7.44 -13.48 17.84
C SER A 463 8.19 -14.14 19.00
N ARG A 464 7.47 -14.76 19.95
CA ARG A 464 8.09 -15.52 21.05
C ARG A 464 9.04 -16.64 20.56
N SER A 465 8.77 -17.21 19.38
CA SER A 465 9.60 -18.26 18.76
C SER A 465 10.53 -17.73 17.66
N ARG A 466 10.34 -16.49 17.20
CA ARG A 466 11.15 -15.83 16.18
C ARG A 466 11.87 -14.64 16.81
N THR A 467 13.05 -14.87 17.34
CA THR A 467 13.83 -13.85 18.06
C THR A 467 15.03 -13.35 17.26
N ARG A 468 15.46 -14.09 16.22
CA ARG A 468 16.65 -13.76 15.41
C ARG A 468 16.34 -13.27 14.02
N GLN A 469 15.15 -13.54 13.49
CA GLN A 469 14.81 -13.35 12.08
C GLN A 469 14.91 -11.89 11.62
N VAL A 470 14.69 -10.91 12.51
CA VAL A 470 14.91 -9.48 12.18
C VAL A 470 16.39 -9.18 11.98
N ALA A 471 17.25 -9.69 12.86
CA ALA A 471 18.70 -9.53 12.72
C ALA A 471 19.23 -10.27 11.47
N ASP A 472 18.81 -11.50 11.26
CA ASP A 472 19.18 -12.28 10.09
C ASP A 472 18.70 -11.59 8.78
N ALA A 473 17.49 -11.01 8.78
CA ALA A 473 16.97 -10.24 7.65
C ALA A 473 17.78 -8.96 7.41
N ARG A 474 18.12 -8.20 8.47
CA ARG A 474 18.99 -7.03 8.40
C ARG A 474 20.34 -7.40 7.76
N ASP A 475 20.94 -8.49 8.18
CA ASP A 475 22.25 -8.93 7.68
C ASP A 475 22.19 -9.32 6.18
N VAL A 476 21.07 -9.92 5.73
CA VAL A 476 20.82 -10.16 4.30
C VAL A 476 20.72 -8.84 3.53
N LEU A 477 19.95 -7.88 4.05
CA LEU A 477 19.73 -6.59 3.39
C LEU A 477 21.02 -5.77 3.30
N LEU A 478 21.86 -5.80 4.33
CA LEU A 478 23.16 -5.10 4.37
C LEU A 478 24.18 -5.59 3.32
N ARG A 479 23.95 -6.74 2.69
CA ARG A 479 24.81 -7.20 1.56
C ARG A 479 24.60 -6.35 0.29
N HIS A 480 23.45 -5.70 0.16
CA HIS A 480 23.03 -4.99 -1.04
C HIS A 480 22.73 -3.50 -0.80
N ARG A 481 22.51 -3.10 0.46
CA ARG A 481 22.07 -1.77 0.84
C ARG A 481 23.08 -1.04 1.68
N ASP A 482 23.11 0.28 1.52
CA ASP A 482 23.90 1.15 2.37
C ASP A 482 23.49 1.00 3.85
N PRO A 483 24.43 0.87 4.78
CA PRO A 483 24.14 0.87 6.23
C PRO A 483 23.29 2.06 6.70
N ALA A 484 23.39 3.21 6.03
CA ALA A 484 22.59 4.40 6.31
C ALA A 484 21.18 4.38 5.68
N THR A 485 20.79 3.29 4.98
CA THR A 485 19.43 3.17 4.41
C THR A 485 18.37 3.40 5.48
N PRO A 486 17.41 4.34 5.28
CA PRO A 486 16.37 4.61 6.26
C PRO A 486 15.47 3.41 6.53
N VAL A 487 15.15 3.19 7.79
CA VAL A 487 14.19 2.18 8.25
C VAL A 487 13.13 2.84 9.12
N VAL A 488 11.88 2.60 8.80
CA VAL A 488 10.73 3.00 9.62
C VAL A 488 10.26 1.80 10.43
N VAL A 489 10.18 1.95 11.74
CA VAL A 489 9.57 0.97 12.65
C VAL A 489 8.26 1.57 13.17
N GLY A 490 7.14 1.08 12.64
CA GLY A 490 5.80 1.44 13.12
C GLY A 490 5.29 0.39 14.09
N ARG A 491 4.98 0.77 15.32
CA ARG A 491 4.43 -0.12 16.35
C ARG A 491 3.03 0.32 16.71
N ASP A 492 2.10 -0.61 16.79
CA ASP A 492 0.69 -0.39 17.14
C ASP A 492 0.05 0.81 16.41
N VAL A 493 0.47 1.08 15.15
CA VAL A 493 0.01 2.25 14.40
C VAL A 493 -1.50 2.24 14.23
N GLY A 494 -2.13 3.36 14.59
CA GLY A 494 -3.57 3.53 14.65
C GLY A 494 -4.19 3.11 15.98
N ARG A 495 -3.40 2.78 17.02
CA ARG A 495 -3.87 2.43 18.37
C ARG A 495 -3.38 3.45 19.38
N ALA A 496 -3.92 3.37 20.61
CA ALA A 496 -3.57 4.33 21.68
C ALA A 496 -2.06 4.37 22.01
N GLU A 497 -1.38 3.23 21.87
CA GLU A 497 0.05 3.07 22.14
C GLU A 497 0.92 3.22 20.88
N GLU A 498 0.40 3.90 19.84
CA GLU A 498 1.12 4.11 18.59
C GLU A 498 2.49 4.74 18.82
N SER A 499 3.52 4.14 18.21
CA SER A 499 4.84 4.76 18.11
C SER A 499 5.44 4.56 16.72
N LEU A 500 6.26 5.53 16.32
CA LEU A 500 6.99 5.52 15.06
C LEU A 500 8.44 5.88 15.35
N THR A 501 9.34 5.00 14.94
CA THR A 501 10.79 5.23 15.02
C THR A 501 11.37 5.23 13.62
N ILE A 502 12.17 6.24 13.30
CA ILE A 502 12.96 6.33 12.08
C ILE A 502 14.41 6.13 12.46
N THR A 503 15.06 5.16 11.86
CA THR A 503 16.45 4.77 12.11
C THR A 503 17.15 4.41 10.80
N THR A 504 18.36 3.92 10.87
CA THR A 504 19.09 3.36 9.73
C THR A 504 19.12 1.83 9.78
N LEU A 505 19.44 1.20 8.66
CA LEU A 505 19.53 -0.25 8.58
C LEU A 505 20.62 -0.80 9.53
N ALA A 506 21.73 -0.08 9.68
CA ALA A 506 22.82 -0.45 10.60
C ALA A 506 22.44 -0.28 12.08
N GLU A 507 21.67 0.76 12.39
CA GLU A 507 21.30 1.12 13.77
C GLU A 507 19.97 0.50 14.21
N LEU A 508 19.34 -0.32 13.37
CA LEU A 508 18.08 -0.99 13.72
C LEU A 508 18.25 -1.85 14.97
N ASP A 509 17.60 -1.44 16.05
CA ASP A 509 17.50 -2.23 17.27
C ASP A 509 16.53 -3.40 17.05
N CYS A 510 17.10 -4.55 16.68
CA CYS A 510 16.32 -5.75 16.36
C CYS A 510 15.60 -6.33 17.58
N ASP A 511 16.09 -6.09 18.79
CA ASP A 511 15.52 -6.62 20.03
C ASP A 511 14.26 -5.85 20.46
N SER A 512 14.12 -4.59 20.03
CA SER A 512 12.92 -3.77 20.29
C SER A 512 11.75 -4.14 19.35
N VAL A 513 11.99 -4.90 18.28
CA VAL A 513 10.98 -5.26 17.30
C VAL A 513 10.20 -6.51 17.73
N ASP A 514 8.88 -6.40 17.83
CA ASP A 514 7.99 -7.50 18.18
C ASP A 514 6.85 -7.70 17.16
N MET A 515 5.87 -8.55 17.50
CA MET A 515 4.69 -8.85 16.64
C MET A 515 3.77 -7.66 16.37
N LYS A 516 3.88 -6.59 17.14
CA LYS A 516 3.09 -5.37 16.98
C LYS A 516 3.74 -4.38 16.01
N CYS A 517 4.94 -4.70 15.52
CA CYS A 517 5.70 -3.85 14.63
C CYS A 517 5.47 -4.21 13.16
N LEU A 518 5.51 -3.19 12.31
CA LEU A 518 5.71 -3.28 10.88
C LEU A 518 6.94 -2.44 10.53
N LEU A 519 7.86 -3.03 9.75
CA LEU A 519 9.05 -2.32 9.29
C LEU A 519 8.87 -1.88 7.84
N ILE A 520 9.37 -0.70 7.49
CA ILE A 520 9.54 -0.28 6.10
C ILE A 520 11.01 0.06 5.90
N VAL A 521 11.72 -0.76 5.14
CA VAL A 521 13.13 -0.56 4.79
C VAL A 521 13.21 0.15 3.45
N GLY A 522 13.87 1.30 3.42
CA GLY A 522 14.01 2.12 2.22
C GLY A 522 14.82 1.45 1.11
N ALA A 523 14.74 1.98 -0.10
CA ALA A 523 15.63 1.73 -1.23
C ALA A 523 16.81 2.73 -1.25
N SER A 524 17.73 2.62 -2.19
CA SER A 524 18.88 3.54 -2.33
C SER A 524 18.48 5.01 -2.48
N GLY A 525 17.33 5.26 -3.09
CA GLY A 525 16.76 6.59 -3.29
C GLY A 525 15.97 7.13 -2.09
N THR A 526 15.67 6.32 -1.07
CA THR A 526 14.85 6.73 0.08
C THR A 526 15.57 7.78 0.92
N ARG A 527 14.84 8.79 1.36
CA ARG A 527 15.38 9.95 2.09
C ARG A 527 14.55 10.26 3.32
N VAL A 528 15.22 10.91 4.27
CA VAL A 528 14.58 11.53 5.43
C VAL A 528 14.67 13.04 5.24
N THR A 529 13.54 13.73 5.36
CA THR A 529 13.50 15.20 5.30
C THR A 529 14.04 15.80 6.60
N GLU A 530 14.36 17.08 6.62
CA GLU A 530 14.74 17.81 7.83
C GLU A 530 13.65 17.77 8.91
N SER A 531 12.38 17.70 8.50
CA SER A 531 11.23 17.53 9.40
C SER A 531 11.05 16.09 9.90
N GLY A 532 11.98 15.17 9.59
CA GLY A 532 11.91 13.78 10.02
C GLY A 532 10.89 12.92 9.26
N ARG A 533 10.46 13.32 8.05
CA ARG A 533 9.59 12.50 7.20
C ARG A 533 10.40 11.63 6.26
N VAL A 534 9.96 10.38 6.05
CA VAL A 534 10.61 9.43 5.15
C VAL A 534 9.83 9.36 3.84
N TRP A 535 10.53 9.42 2.71
CA TRP A 535 9.91 9.28 1.40
C TRP A 535 10.86 8.63 0.39
N SER A 536 10.30 7.99 -0.63
CA SER A 536 11.04 7.34 -1.71
C SER A 536 10.66 7.96 -3.05
N PRO A 537 11.64 8.43 -3.86
CA PRO A 537 11.37 9.06 -5.14
C PRO A 537 10.86 8.03 -6.15
N ARG A 538 9.95 8.47 -7.04
CA ARG A 538 9.38 7.62 -8.11
C ARG A 538 10.31 7.45 -9.32
N PHE A 539 11.44 8.12 -9.33
CA PHE A 539 12.41 8.06 -10.43
C PHE A 539 13.76 7.57 -9.91
N VAL A 540 14.42 6.77 -10.72
CA VAL A 540 15.82 6.39 -10.52
C VAL A 540 16.65 7.37 -11.34
N ARG A 541 17.60 8.07 -10.70
CA ARG A 541 18.60 8.85 -11.42
C ARG A 541 19.63 7.88 -11.98
N SER A 542 19.79 7.88 -13.30
CA SER A 542 20.85 7.15 -14.00
C SER A 542 22.20 7.77 -13.71
#